data_c78fb2adc0072e61bbc7812e16ffb564
#
_entry.id   c78fb2adc0072e61bbc7812e16ffb564
#
_cell.length_a   1.000
_cell.length_b   1.000
_cell.length_c   1.000
_cell.angle_alpha   90.00
_cell.angle_beta   90.00
_cell.angle_gamma   90.00
#
_symmetry.space_group_name_H-M   'P 1'
#
loop_
_entity.id
_entity.type
_entity.pdbx_description
1 polymer ?
#
loop_
_entity_poly.entity_id
_entity_poly.type
_entity_poly.pdbx_seq_one_letter_code
_entity_poly.pdbx_strand_id
1 'polypeptide(L)' 'MNIVELIVIVCSIIGPNSCSEKHFLLETSGSLRSCVMQAQPYLAAWVGEHPDDRIASWRCVWPESEDKNL' A
#
# COMPACT_ATOMS: atom_id res chain seq x y z
N MET A 1 1.67 16.00 12.60
CA MET A 1 1.26 14.65 12.21
C MET A 1 1.19 14.55 10.70
N ASN A 2 1.87 13.58 10.13
CA ASN A 2 1.99 13.49 8.68
C ASN A 2 1.25 12.29 8.15
N ILE A 3 0.69 12.45 6.97
CA ILE A 3 -0.02 11.38 6.28
C ILE A 3 0.83 10.94 5.11
N VAL A 4 1.03 9.65 5.00
CA VAL A 4 1.77 9.06 3.89
C VAL A 4 0.84 8.10 3.18
N GLU A 5 0.95 8.03 1.87
CA GLU A 5 0.11 7.16 1.07
C GLU A 5 0.83 5.85 0.81
N LEU A 6 0.17 4.74 1.14
CA LEU A 6 0.67 3.41 0.83
C LEU A 6 -0.06 2.92 -0.40
N ILE A 7 0.68 2.66 -1.45
CA ILE A 7 0.11 2.19 -2.72
C ILE A 7 0.47 0.74 -2.88
N VAL A 8 -0.54 -0.09 -3.06
CA VAL A 8 -0.37 -1.54 -3.10
C VAL A 8 -0.96 -2.08 -4.39
N ILE A 9 -0.21 -2.91 -5.08
CA ILE A 9 -0.71 -3.61 -6.25
C ILE A 9 -1.09 -5.01 -5.80
N VAL A 10 -2.37 -5.34 -5.93
CA VAL A 10 -2.85 -6.66 -5.54
C VAL A 10 -3.36 -7.38 -6.77
N CYS A 11 -3.14 -8.67 -6.82
CA CYS A 11 -3.56 -9.50 -7.94
C CYS A 11 -4.33 -10.69 -7.41
N SER A 12 -5.32 -11.11 -8.19
CA SER A 12 -6.08 -12.30 -7.85
C SER A 12 -5.25 -13.53 -8.10
N ILE A 13 -5.31 -14.50 -7.20
CA ILE A 13 -4.62 -15.76 -7.40
C ILE A 13 -5.54 -16.84 -7.91
N ILE A 14 -6.84 -16.53 -8.00
CA ILE A 14 -7.80 -17.44 -8.57
C ILE A 14 -8.36 -16.78 -9.81
N GLY A 15 -8.56 -17.51 -10.84
CA GLY A 15 -9.11 -16.96 -12.06
C GLY A 15 -8.08 -16.18 -12.84
N PRO A 16 -8.53 -15.38 -13.81
CA PRO A 16 -7.61 -14.66 -14.69
C PRO A 16 -6.77 -13.65 -13.92
N ASN A 17 -5.62 -13.35 -14.45
CA ASN A 17 -4.72 -12.39 -13.83
C ASN A 17 -5.34 -11.03 -13.83
N SER A 18 -5.88 -10.67 -12.71
CA SER A 18 -6.52 -9.37 -12.58
C SER A 18 -5.86 -8.68 -11.40
N CYS A 19 -5.24 -7.55 -11.67
CA CYS A 19 -4.56 -6.78 -10.65
C CYS A 19 -5.21 -5.43 -10.52
N SER A 20 -5.17 -4.88 -9.32
CA SER A 20 -5.70 -3.55 -9.10
C SER A 20 -4.79 -2.81 -8.14
N GLU A 21 -4.89 -1.50 -8.18
CA GLU A 21 -4.09 -0.64 -7.33
C GLU A 21 -4.95 -0.14 -6.19
N LYS A 22 -4.44 -0.29 -4.98
CA LYS A 22 -5.14 0.17 -3.80
C LYS A 22 -4.33 1.22 -3.10
N HIS A 23 -5.02 2.20 -2.53
CA HIS A 23 -4.37 3.32 -1.86
C HIS A 23 -4.86 3.39 -0.43
N PHE A 24 -3.94 3.46 0.50
CA PHE A 24 -4.26 3.59 1.91
C PHE A 24 -3.50 4.76 2.48
N LEU A 25 -4.15 5.52 3.35
CA LEU A 25 -3.51 6.64 4.01
C LEU A 25 -3.09 6.21 5.40
N LEU A 26 -1.81 6.40 5.72
CA LEU A 26 -1.27 6.03 7.01
C LEU A 26 -0.73 7.27 7.71
N GLU A 27 -0.96 7.33 9.00
CA GLU A 27 -0.36 8.38 9.81
C GLU A 27 1.02 7.92 10.26
N THR A 28 2.00 8.77 10.04
CA THR A 28 3.36 8.43 10.42
C THR A 28 3.96 9.54 11.23
N SER A 29 5.15 9.29 11.71
CA SER A 29 5.87 10.29 12.49
C SER A 29 6.69 11.21 11.59
N GLY A 30 6.41 11.22 10.31
CA GLY A 30 7.03 12.20 9.43
C GLY A 30 8.04 11.66 8.46
N SER A 31 8.11 10.34 8.28
CA SER A 31 9.07 9.78 7.33
C SER A 31 8.46 8.64 6.58
N LEU A 32 8.94 8.43 5.37
CA LEU A 32 8.52 7.27 4.57
C LEU A 32 9.01 5.98 5.20
N ARG A 33 10.11 6.04 5.92
CA ARG A 33 10.62 4.87 6.59
C ARG A 33 9.63 4.35 7.61
N SER A 34 8.99 5.25 8.32
CA SER A 34 7.96 4.87 9.27
C SER A 34 6.81 4.17 8.57
N CYS A 35 6.43 4.65 7.40
CA CYS A 35 5.39 4.03 6.60
C CYS A 35 5.80 2.60 6.21
N VAL A 36 7.03 2.42 5.78
CA VAL A 36 7.51 1.11 5.37
C VAL A 36 7.42 0.13 6.53
N MET A 37 7.80 0.58 7.71
CA MET A 37 7.75 -0.30 8.87
C MET A 37 6.33 -0.63 9.29
N GLN A 38 5.42 0.34 9.19
CA GLN A 38 4.03 0.08 9.51
C GLN A 38 3.33 -0.76 8.47
N ALA A 39 3.78 -0.65 7.22
CA ALA A 39 3.13 -1.34 6.13
C ALA A 39 3.23 -2.84 6.25
N GLN A 40 4.34 -3.34 6.76
CA GLN A 40 4.56 -4.79 6.78
C GLN A 40 3.49 -5.52 7.58
N PRO A 41 3.25 -5.19 8.85
CA PRO A 41 2.18 -5.87 9.57
C PRO A 41 0.79 -5.55 9.02
N TYR A 42 0.62 -4.32 8.51
CA TYR A 42 -0.65 -3.94 7.94
C TYR A 42 -0.99 -4.81 6.73
N LEU A 43 -0.02 -5.00 5.84
CA LEU A 43 -0.24 -5.79 4.64
C LEU A 43 -0.40 -7.27 4.97
N ALA A 44 0.32 -7.75 5.98
CA ALA A 44 0.17 -9.12 6.39
C ALA A 44 -1.25 -9.40 6.88
N ALA A 45 -1.80 -8.47 7.65
CA ALA A 45 -3.17 -8.62 8.12
C ALA A 45 -4.16 -8.54 6.97
N TRP A 46 -3.90 -7.64 6.04
CA TRP A 46 -4.79 -7.47 4.89
C TRP A 46 -4.85 -8.76 4.07
N VAL A 47 -3.69 -9.35 3.80
CA VAL A 47 -3.63 -10.58 3.02
C VAL A 47 -4.35 -11.71 3.75
N GLY A 48 -4.24 -11.73 5.07
CA GLY A 48 -4.93 -12.75 5.85
C GLY A 48 -6.44 -12.67 5.71
N GLU A 49 -6.95 -11.46 5.46
CA GLU A 49 -8.38 -11.26 5.28
C GLU A 49 -8.83 -11.41 3.84
N HIS A 50 -7.87 -11.48 2.91
CA HIS A 50 -8.17 -11.59 1.49
C HIS A 50 -7.38 -12.74 0.90
N PRO A 51 -7.74 -13.98 1.27
CA PRO A 51 -6.92 -15.14 0.88
C PRO A 51 -6.88 -15.38 -0.62
N ASP A 52 -7.80 -14.79 -1.37
CA ASP A 52 -7.80 -14.98 -2.82
C ASP A 52 -6.94 -13.95 -3.55
N ASP A 53 -6.31 -13.08 -2.81
CA ASP A 53 -5.49 -12.02 -3.40
C ASP A 53 -4.07 -12.13 -2.89
N ARG A 54 -3.15 -11.63 -3.69
CA ARG A 54 -1.76 -11.54 -3.26
C ARG A 54 -1.25 -10.14 -3.57
N ILE A 55 -0.24 -9.74 -2.85
CA ILE A 55 0.37 -8.44 -3.03
C ILE A 55 1.55 -8.61 -3.98
N ALA A 56 1.46 -7.95 -5.14
CA ALA A 56 2.52 -8.01 -6.12
C ALA A 56 3.63 -7.02 -5.79
N SER A 57 3.26 -5.84 -5.32
CA SER A 57 4.24 -4.84 -4.94
C SER A 57 3.55 -3.76 -4.13
N TRP A 58 4.34 -2.95 -3.45
CA TRP A 58 3.79 -1.84 -2.68
C TRP A 58 4.88 -0.81 -2.47
N ARG A 59 4.45 0.41 -2.20
CA ARG A 59 5.38 1.49 -1.92
C ARG A 59 4.71 2.57 -1.10
N CYS A 60 5.51 3.36 -0.42
CA CYS A 60 5.03 4.50 0.34
C CYS A 60 5.44 5.78 -0.37
N VAL A 61 4.53 6.71 -0.51
CA VAL A 61 4.82 7.99 -1.16
C VAL A 61 4.14 9.10 -0.39
N TRP A 62 4.62 10.31 -0.58
CA TRP A 62 3.98 11.48 -0.04
C TRP A 62 2.84 11.86 -0.98
N PRO A 63 1.61 11.99 -0.50
CA PRO A 63 0.50 12.34 -1.39
C PRO A 63 0.74 13.63 -2.13
N GLU A 64 1.36 14.59 -1.48
CA GLU A 64 1.62 15.88 -2.10
C GLU A 64 2.62 15.77 -3.24
N SER A 65 3.56 14.87 -3.12
CA SER A 65 4.56 14.71 -4.16
C SER A 65 3.95 14.24 -5.45
N GLU A 66 2.95 13.41 -5.37
CA GLU A 66 2.30 12.94 -6.58
C GLU A 66 1.59 14.06 -7.29
N ASP A 67 1.00 14.95 -6.52
CA ASP A 67 0.32 16.07 -7.13
C ASP A 67 1.27 17.01 -7.84
N LYS A 68 2.48 17.07 -7.34
CA LYS A 68 3.43 18.03 -7.88
C LYS A 68 4.15 17.56 -9.09
N ASN A 69 3.98 16.35 -9.45
CA ASN A 69 4.63 15.81 -10.61
C ASN A 69 4.03 16.26 -11.89
N LEU A 70 3.30 17.28 -11.86
CA LEU A 70 2.63 17.76 -13.06
C LEU A 70 3.47 18.68 -13.87
#